data_90a680dc66e31e4b170f3e38cbfa17a9
#
_entry.id   90a680dc66e31e4b170f3e38cbfa17a9
#
_cell.length_a   1.000
_cell.length_b   1.000
_cell.length_c   1.000
_cell.angle_alpha   90.00
_cell.angle_beta   90.00
_cell.angle_gamma   90.00
#
_symmetry.space_group_name_H-M   'P 1'
#
loop_
_entity.id
_entity.type
_entity.pdbx_description
1 polymer ?
#
loop_
_entity_poly.entity_id
_entity_poly.type
_entity_poly.pdbx_seq_one_letter_code
_entity_poly.pdbx_strand_id
1 'polypeptide(L)'
;MNSIINERIAALRAHIAKENIQAFIIPSTDPHLSEYVAPHWQSREWISGFTGSAGTVVVTAKEAGLWTDSRYFLQADRQIEGTGIALYKEMLPETPSIPAFLSSLLQKGDTVGIDGKMFSADEVQHATVMERPTGNAVGSGICLRHEVCR
;
A
#
# COMPACT_ATOMS: atom_id res chain seq x y z
N MET A 1 -0.86 21.46 2.53
CA MET A 1 -1.17 20.07 2.89
C MET A 1 -0.39 19.08 2.02
N ASN A 2 -0.29 19.31 0.72
CA ASN A 2 0.41 18.42 -0.22
C ASN A 2 1.91 18.27 0.06
N SER A 3 2.62 19.32 0.54
CA SER A 3 4.05 19.22 0.89
C SER A 3 4.30 18.22 2.03
N ILE A 4 3.43 18.21 3.05
CA ILE A 4 3.54 17.29 4.19
C ILE A 4 3.38 15.84 3.73
N ILE A 5 2.42 15.55 2.84
CA ILE A 5 2.23 14.20 2.29
C ILE A 5 3.47 13.78 1.49
N ASN A 6 3.98 14.67 0.64
CA ASN A 6 5.18 14.39 -0.14
C ASN A 6 6.41 14.14 0.74
N GLU A 7 6.56 14.88 1.83
CA GLU A 7 7.63 14.66 2.83
C GLU A 7 7.50 13.30 3.52
N ARG A 8 6.27 12.92 3.90
CA ARG A 8 5.99 11.61 4.52
C ARG A 8 6.30 10.46 3.56
N ILE A 9 5.88 10.57 2.31
CA ILE A 9 6.21 9.56 1.27
C ILE A 9 7.72 9.49 1.04
N ALA A 10 8.42 10.62 0.99
CA ALA A 10 9.86 10.64 0.84
C ALA A 10 10.58 10.00 2.05
N ALA A 11 10.12 10.27 3.26
CA ALA A 11 10.65 9.66 4.47
C ALA A 11 10.42 8.13 4.48
N LEU A 12 9.22 7.67 4.09
CA LEU A 12 8.93 6.24 3.95
C LEU A 12 9.84 5.59 2.91
N ARG A 13 10.00 6.21 1.74
CA ARG A 13 10.92 5.72 0.69
C ARG A 13 12.36 5.59 1.18
N ALA A 14 12.86 6.58 1.91
CA ALA A 14 14.19 6.53 2.51
C ALA A 14 14.33 5.38 3.52
N HIS A 15 13.27 5.11 4.28
CA HIS A 15 13.26 4.04 5.28
C HIS A 15 13.21 2.65 4.63
N ILE A 16 12.28 2.41 3.71
CA ILE A 16 12.19 1.11 3.01
C ILE A 16 13.45 0.81 2.20
N ALA A 17 14.10 1.84 1.63
CA ALA A 17 15.37 1.66 0.92
C ALA A 17 16.50 1.16 1.86
N LYS A 18 16.58 1.68 3.09
CA LYS A 18 17.55 1.21 4.10
C LYS A 18 17.33 -0.25 4.48
N GLU A 19 16.08 -0.69 4.50
CA GLU A 19 15.68 -2.06 4.85
C GLU A 19 15.70 -3.01 3.64
N ASN A 20 16.12 -2.53 2.47
CA ASN A 20 16.08 -3.26 1.20
C ASN A 20 14.68 -3.77 0.85
N ILE A 21 13.66 -2.93 1.06
CA ILE A 21 12.27 -3.17 0.71
C ILE A 21 11.93 -2.34 -0.53
N GLN A 22 11.35 -2.93 -1.55
CA GLN A 22 11.07 -2.28 -2.83
C GLN A 22 9.68 -1.67 -2.91
N ALA A 23 8.73 -2.22 -2.16
CA ALA A 23 7.37 -1.69 -2.05
C ALA A 23 6.84 -1.86 -0.63
N PHE A 24 5.93 -0.97 -0.20
CA PHE A 24 5.26 -1.07 1.09
C PHE A 24 3.76 -0.87 0.92
N ILE A 25 2.95 -1.75 1.53
CA ILE A 25 1.49 -1.75 1.43
C ILE A 25 0.90 -1.29 2.75
N ILE A 26 0.01 -0.29 2.70
CA ILE A 26 -0.64 0.33 3.87
C ILE A 26 -2.16 0.26 3.68
N PRO A 27 -2.84 -0.68 4.36
CA PRO A 27 -4.29 -0.84 4.27
C PRO A 27 -5.06 0.12 5.18
N SER A 28 -6.40 0.11 5.06
CA SER A 28 -7.34 0.81 5.95
C SER A 28 -7.85 -0.10 7.06
N THR A 29 -6.99 -0.86 7.70
CA THR A 29 -7.37 -1.83 8.74
C THR A 29 -6.66 -1.54 10.05
N ASP A 30 -7.10 -2.20 11.10
CA ASP A 30 -6.39 -2.32 12.36
C ASP A 30 -6.25 -3.81 12.76
N PRO A 31 -5.52 -4.14 13.84
CA PRO A 31 -5.34 -5.54 14.27
C PRO A 31 -6.63 -6.27 14.63
N HIS A 32 -7.73 -5.55 14.80
CA HIS A 32 -9.02 -6.09 15.20
C HIS A 32 -10.04 -6.12 14.05
N LEU A 33 -9.66 -5.66 12.85
CA LEU A 33 -10.55 -5.47 11.70
C LEU A 33 -11.79 -4.63 12.07
N SER A 34 -11.55 -3.57 12.84
CA SER A 34 -12.61 -2.69 13.34
C SER A 34 -13.27 -1.94 12.18
N GLU A 35 -14.60 -1.77 12.25
CA GLU A 35 -15.35 -0.92 11.31
C GLU A 35 -14.87 0.54 11.39
N TYR A 36 -14.53 1.00 12.59
CA TYR A 36 -14.00 2.34 12.85
C TYR A 36 -12.58 2.22 13.38
N VAL A 37 -11.61 2.48 12.52
CA VAL A 37 -10.19 2.38 12.84
C VAL A 37 -9.79 3.49 13.80
N ALA A 38 -9.20 3.15 14.94
CA ALA A 38 -8.72 4.13 15.90
C ALA A 38 -7.59 4.99 15.32
N PRO A 39 -7.44 6.28 15.74
CA PRO A 39 -6.45 7.20 15.19
C PRO A 39 -5.01 6.66 15.15
N HIS A 40 -4.64 5.85 16.12
CA HIS A 40 -3.32 5.22 16.19
C HIS A 40 -3.04 4.30 14.97
N TRP A 41 -4.06 3.71 14.37
CA TRP A 41 -3.96 2.77 13.26
C TRP A 41 -4.27 3.40 11.89
N GLN A 42 -4.60 4.69 11.83
CA GLN A 42 -4.95 5.40 10.59
C GLN A 42 -3.72 5.75 9.74
N SER A 43 -2.80 4.80 9.59
CA SER A 43 -1.54 4.98 8.85
C SER A 43 -1.77 5.34 7.37
N ARG A 44 -2.78 4.76 6.74
CA ARG A 44 -3.15 5.06 5.35
C ARG A 44 -3.60 6.51 5.20
N GLU A 45 -4.45 7.01 6.10
CA GLU A 45 -4.87 8.40 6.11
C GLU A 45 -3.68 9.34 6.35
N TRP A 46 -2.84 8.99 7.32
CA TRP A 46 -1.65 9.80 7.64
C TRP A 46 -0.69 9.91 6.46
N ILE A 47 -0.43 8.83 5.72
CA ILE A 47 0.54 8.83 4.61
C ILE A 47 -0.01 9.46 3.32
N SER A 48 -1.33 9.44 3.10
CA SER A 48 -1.96 9.87 1.85
C SER A 48 -2.79 11.15 1.96
N GLY A 49 -3.26 11.50 3.15
CA GLY A 49 -4.25 12.56 3.35
C GLY A 49 -5.67 12.16 2.93
N PHE A 50 -5.87 10.92 2.46
CA PHE A 50 -7.19 10.43 2.08
C PHE A 50 -7.97 9.95 3.30
N THR A 51 -9.16 10.50 3.55
CA THR A 51 -9.96 10.26 4.75
C THR A 51 -11.14 9.29 4.54
N GLY A 52 -11.32 8.72 3.34
CA GLY A 52 -12.34 7.70 3.08
C GLY A 52 -12.11 6.45 3.93
N SER A 53 -13.14 5.68 4.27
CA SER A 53 -13.00 4.52 5.16
C SER A 53 -12.39 3.28 4.49
N ALA A 54 -12.39 3.22 3.16
CA ALA A 54 -11.86 2.08 2.41
C ALA A 54 -10.79 2.50 1.41
N GLY A 55 -9.67 1.84 1.43
CA GLY A 55 -8.58 2.05 0.47
C GLY A 55 -7.25 1.51 0.97
N THR A 56 -6.36 1.27 0.03
CA THR A 56 -5.01 0.78 0.28
C THR A 56 -4.00 1.65 -0.44
N VAL A 57 -2.97 2.09 0.25
CA VAL A 57 -1.84 2.80 -0.35
C VAL A 57 -0.69 1.85 -0.58
N VAL A 58 -0.10 1.92 -1.76
CA VAL A 58 1.14 1.22 -2.08
C VAL A 58 2.20 2.27 -2.42
N VAL A 59 3.34 2.19 -1.78
CA VAL A 59 4.48 3.08 -2.03
C VAL A 59 5.67 2.24 -2.52
N THR A 60 6.22 2.63 -3.65
CA THR A 60 7.47 2.07 -4.19
C THR A 60 8.55 3.15 -4.22
N ALA A 61 9.75 2.80 -4.63
CA ALA A 61 10.85 3.76 -4.77
C ALA A 61 10.50 4.95 -5.70
N LYS A 62 9.68 4.72 -6.73
CA LYS A 62 9.36 5.73 -7.75
C LYS A 62 7.90 6.14 -7.77
N GLU A 63 6.99 5.24 -7.42
CA GLU A 63 5.56 5.43 -7.57
C GLU A 63 4.85 5.34 -6.23
N ALA A 64 3.68 5.95 -6.13
CA ALA A 64 2.74 5.76 -5.03
C ALA A 64 1.34 5.72 -5.59
N GLY A 65 0.51 4.80 -5.13
CA GLY A 65 -0.85 4.62 -5.59
C GLY A 65 -1.82 4.43 -4.43
N LEU A 66 -3.03 4.94 -4.60
CA LEU A 66 -4.17 4.72 -3.71
C LEU A 66 -5.23 3.93 -4.48
N TRP A 67 -5.51 2.72 -4.02
CA TRP A 67 -6.64 1.91 -4.47
C TRP A 67 -7.83 2.18 -3.57
N THR A 68 -8.99 2.49 -4.14
CA THR A 68 -10.24 2.68 -3.39
C THR A 68 -11.44 2.33 -4.25
N ASP A 69 -12.59 2.08 -3.61
CA ASP A 69 -13.83 1.71 -4.27
C ASP A 69 -14.64 2.92 -4.78
N SER A 70 -15.70 2.64 -5.52
CA SER A 70 -16.51 3.66 -6.22
C SER A 70 -17.15 4.71 -5.30
N ARG A 71 -17.35 4.41 -4.02
CA ARG A 71 -17.93 5.36 -3.06
C ARG A 71 -17.03 6.59 -2.84
N TYR A 72 -15.72 6.42 -3.08
CA TYR A 72 -14.70 7.41 -2.73
C TYR A 72 -13.94 8.01 -3.91
N PHE A 73 -14.23 7.65 -5.16
CA PHE A 73 -13.47 8.12 -6.33
C PHE A 73 -13.33 9.65 -6.38
N LEU A 74 -14.44 10.39 -6.21
CA LEU A 74 -14.41 11.84 -6.25
C LEU A 74 -13.69 12.47 -5.05
N GLN A 75 -13.87 11.88 -3.88
CA GLN A 75 -13.20 12.34 -2.66
C GLN A 75 -11.70 12.10 -2.74
N ALA A 76 -11.29 10.91 -3.15
CA ALA A 76 -9.89 10.53 -3.29
C ALA A 76 -9.19 11.44 -4.31
N ASP A 77 -9.78 11.63 -5.49
CA ASP A 77 -9.23 12.49 -6.54
C ASP A 77 -8.89 13.89 -6.04
N ARG A 78 -9.82 14.49 -5.27
CA ARG A 78 -9.62 15.83 -4.68
C ARG A 78 -8.58 15.86 -3.56
N GLN A 79 -8.58 14.83 -2.70
CA GLN A 79 -7.73 14.82 -1.51
C GLN A 79 -6.28 14.50 -1.81
N ILE A 80 -6.01 13.68 -2.84
CA ILE A 80 -4.64 13.33 -3.22
C ILE A 80 -4.08 14.22 -4.34
N GLU A 81 -4.84 15.16 -4.86
CA GLU A 81 -4.39 16.09 -5.89
C GLU A 81 -3.08 16.80 -5.47
N GLY A 82 -2.06 16.75 -6.33
CA GLY A 82 -0.76 17.37 -6.08
C GLY A 82 0.14 16.66 -5.05
N THR A 83 -0.24 15.45 -4.58
CA THR A 83 0.58 14.64 -3.66
C THR A 83 1.52 13.66 -4.38
N GLY A 84 1.41 13.55 -5.70
CA GLY A 84 2.17 12.55 -6.45
C GLY A 84 1.67 11.10 -6.24
N ILE A 85 0.53 10.91 -5.57
CA ILE A 85 -0.15 9.62 -5.43
C ILE A 85 -1.10 9.46 -6.62
N ALA A 86 -1.00 8.35 -7.35
CA ALA A 86 -1.94 8.02 -8.43
C ALA A 86 -3.22 7.38 -7.85
N LEU A 87 -4.38 7.74 -8.39
CA LEU A 87 -5.65 7.12 -8.02
C LEU A 87 -5.91 5.88 -8.87
N TYR A 88 -6.08 4.75 -8.23
CA TYR A 88 -6.50 3.49 -8.82
C TYR A 88 -7.93 3.16 -8.38
N LYS A 89 -8.85 3.21 -9.36
CA LYS A 89 -10.29 2.99 -9.15
C LYS A 89 -10.59 1.50 -9.18
N GLU A 90 -10.75 0.89 -8.00
CA GLU A 90 -11.02 -0.55 -7.91
C GLU A 90 -12.28 -0.95 -8.69
N MET A 91 -12.32 -2.20 -9.13
CA MET A 91 -13.39 -2.82 -9.93
C MET A 91 -13.56 -2.27 -11.36
N LEU A 92 -12.73 -1.33 -11.80
CA LEU A 92 -12.71 -0.94 -13.20
C LEU A 92 -11.77 -1.86 -14.01
N PRO A 93 -12.16 -2.26 -15.23
CA PRO A 93 -11.37 -3.20 -16.04
C PRO A 93 -9.94 -2.73 -16.36
N GLU A 94 -9.76 -1.43 -16.47
CA GLU A 94 -8.47 -0.79 -16.76
C GLU A 94 -7.57 -0.66 -15.52
N THR A 95 -8.10 -0.87 -14.30
CA THR A 95 -7.34 -0.72 -13.06
C THR A 95 -6.66 -2.03 -12.70
N PRO A 96 -5.32 -2.07 -12.63
CA PRO A 96 -4.62 -3.25 -12.18
C PRO A 96 -4.92 -3.51 -10.69
N SER A 97 -5.04 -4.77 -10.32
CA SER A 97 -5.02 -5.15 -8.91
C SER A 97 -3.65 -4.83 -8.30
N ILE A 98 -3.58 -4.68 -6.98
CA ILE A 98 -2.30 -4.43 -6.29
C ILE A 98 -1.24 -5.51 -6.63
N PRO A 99 -1.55 -6.81 -6.62
CA PRO A 99 -0.60 -7.83 -7.06
C PRO A 99 -0.14 -7.65 -8.51
N ALA A 100 -1.06 -7.33 -9.45
CA ALA A 100 -0.71 -7.10 -10.84
C ALA A 100 0.18 -5.86 -11.02
N PHE A 101 -0.11 -4.78 -10.30
CA PHE A 101 0.71 -3.57 -10.27
C PHE A 101 2.12 -3.88 -9.76
N LEU A 102 2.24 -4.54 -8.61
CA LEU A 102 3.53 -4.91 -8.03
C LEU A 102 4.32 -5.84 -8.96
N SER A 103 3.66 -6.84 -9.56
CA SER A 103 4.31 -7.76 -10.50
C SER A 103 4.85 -7.07 -11.75
N SER A 104 4.27 -5.93 -12.15
CA SER A 104 4.76 -5.13 -13.28
C SER A 104 6.01 -4.32 -12.96
N LEU A 105 6.26 -4.03 -11.69
CA LEU A 105 7.35 -3.16 -11.22
C LEU A 105 8.48 -3.92 -10.53
N LEU A 106 8.16 -5.02 -9.86
CA LEU A 106 9.11 -5.77 -9.04
C LEU A 106 9.77 -6.89 -9.82
N GLN A 107 10.99 -7.23 -9.41
CA GLN A 107 11.76 -8.32 -9.99
C GLN A 107 11.86 -9.50 -9.00
N LYS A 108 12.32 -10.63 -9.50
CA LYS A 108 12.58 -11.79 -8.66
C LYS A 108 13.62 -11.45 -7.60
N GLY A 109 13.27 -11.65 -6.33
CA GLY A 109 14.12 -11.33 -5.19
C GLY A 109 13.78 -10.01 -4.50
N ASP A 110 12.91 -9.19 -5.10
CA ASP A 110 12.41 -7.97 -4.47
C ASP A 110 11.49 -8.29 -3.28
N THR A 111 11.48 -7.41 -2.31
CA THR A 111 10.74 -7.56 -1.06
C THR A 111 9.61 -6.55 -0.96
N VAL A 112 8.41 -7.03 -0.63
CA VAL A 112 7.27 -6.19 -0.28
C VAL A 112 7.12 -6.13 1.24
N GLY A 113 7.10 -4.93 1.78
CA GLY A 113 6.89 -4.69 3.21
C GLY A 113 5.41 -4.51 3.54
N ILE A 114 5.00 -5.04 4.67
CA ILE A 114 3.68 -4.81 5.28
C ILE A 114 3.84 -4.64 6.79
N ASP A 115 2.88 -4.00 7.45
CA ASP A 115 2.75 -4.10 8.90
C ASP A 115 1.95 -5.39 9.23
N GLY A 116 2.62 -6.40 9.78
CA GLY A 116 2.03 -7.70 10.08
C GLY A 116 0.91 -7.67 11.11
N LYS A 117 0.66 -6.54 11.79
CA LYS A 117 -0.51 -6.36 12.66
C LYS A 117 -1.75 -5.94 11.89
N MET A 118 -1.58 -5.41 10.69
CA MET A 118 -2.65 -4.89 9.84
C MET A 118 -3.17 -5.91 8.83
N PHE A 119 -2.58 -7.10 8.78
CA PHE A 119 -2.93 -8.16 7.85
C PHE A 119 -3.21 -9.47 8.58
N SER A 120 -4.21 -10.20 8.15
CA SER A 120 -4.45 -11.56 8.62
C SER A 120 -3.41 -12.52 8.03
N ALA A 121 -3.18 -13.65 8.71
CA ALA A 121 -2.31 -14.70 8.20
C ALA A 121 -2.77 -15.23 6.83
N ASP A 122 -4.07 -15.27 6.60
CA ASP A 122 -4.69 -15.71 5.36
C ASP A 122 -4.41 -14.74 4.21
N GLU A 123 -4.54 -13.43 4.43
CA GLU A 123 -4.19 -12.40 3.45
C GLU A 123 -2.71 -12.46 3.07
N VAL A 124 -1.84 -12.67 4.05
CA VAL A 124 -0.39 -12.84 3.81
C VAL A 124 -0.11 -14.09 2.98
N GLN A 125 -0.76 -15.22 3.28
CA GLN A 125 -0.62 -16.45 2.51
C GLN A 125 -1.15 -16.30 1.09
N HIS A 126 -2.31 -15.68 0.91
CA HIS A 126 -2.88 -15.43 -0.41
C HIS A 126 -1.99 -14.51 -1.26
N ALA A 127 -1.46 -13.44 -0.68
CA ALA A 127 -0.49 -12.57 -1.34
C ALA A 127 0.75 -13.38 -1.79
N THR A 128 1.26 -14.25 -0.94
CA THR A 128 2.43 -15.11 -1.24
C THR A 128 2.12 -16.15 -2.32
N VAL A 129 0.89 -16.66 -2.39
CA VAL A 129 0.46 -17.67 -3.38
C VAL A 129 0.10 -17.05 -4.73
N MET A 130 -0.46 -15.84 -4.75
CA MET A 130 -0.74 -15.11 -6.00
C MET A 130 0.53 -14.68 -6.74
N GLU A 131 1.67 -14.71 -6.09
CA GLU A 131 2.99 -14.55 -6.71
C GLU A 131 3.45 -15.78 -7.52
N ARG A 132 2.62 -16.83 -7.64
CA ARG A 132 2.90 -18.03 -8.44
C ARG A 132 1.95 -18.22 -9.63
N PRO A 133 1.96 -17.38 -10.65
CA PRO A 133 1.48 -17.81 -11.95
C PRO A 133 2.69 -18.36 -12.71
N THR A 134 2.70 -19.67 -12.86
CA THR A 134 3.46 -20.42 -13.89
C THR A 134 4.88 -19.92 -14.17
N GLY A 135 5.84 -20.40 -13.42
CA GLY A 135 7.21 -20.57 -13.91
C GLY A 135 8.27 -19.52 -13.53
N ASN A 136 7.93 -18.36 -13.02
CA ASN A 136 8.91 -17.40 -12.49
C ASN A 136 8.45 -16.88 -11.14
N ALA A 137 8.83 -17.55 -10.07
CA ALA A 137 8.64 -17.04 -8.73
C ALA A 137 9.43 -15.73 -8.57
N VAL A 138 8.73 -14.61 -8.40
CA VAL A 138 9.29 -13.43 -7.75
C VAL A 138 9.69 -13.89 -6.36
N GLY A 139 10.94 -13.73 -5.97
CA GLY A 139 11.44 -14.23 -4.70
C GLY A 139 10.64 -13.64 -3.56
N SER A 140 9.96 -14.47 -2.83
CA SER A 140 9.08 -14.14 -1.73
C SER A 140 9.87 -13.65 -0.52
N GLY A 141 10.07 -12.36 -0.42
CA GLY A 141 10.47 -11.71 0.81
C GLY A 141 9.35 -10.80 1.30
N ILE A 142 8.30 -11.34 1.95
CA ILE A 142 7.39 -10.52 2.72
C ILE A 142 8.09 -10.19 4.03
N CYS A 143 8.55 -8.96 4.19
CA CYS A 143 9.13 -8.49 5.44
C CYS A 143 7.99 -8.05 6.37
N LEU A 144 7.69 -8.87 7.36
CA LEU A 144 6.78 -8.53 8.44
C LEU A 144 7.54 -7.63 9.45
N ARG A 145 7.51 -6.30 9.28
CA ARG A 145 8.09 -5.37 10.26
C ARG A 145 7.07 -4.38 10.80
N HIS A 146 6.95 -4.39 12.10
CA HIS A 146 6.06 -3.57 12.91
C HIS A 146 6.49 -2.09 13.06
N GLU A 147 7.68 -1.68 12.64
CA GLU A 147 8.31 -0.43 13.07
C GLU A 147 8.37 0.69 12.02
N VAL A 148 7.85 0.52 10.84
CA VAL A 148 8.04 1.47 9.73
C VAL A 148 7.13 2.72 9.80
N CYS A 149 6.06 2.69 10.57
CA CYS A 149 5.07 3.78 10.66
C CYS A 149 4.97 4.42 12.06
N ARG A 150 6.06 4.50 12.84
CA ARG A 150 6.10 5.27 14.09
C ARG A 150 6.89 6.54 13.95
#